data_83fa0ba2e1b1cad60039a98d78d280c9
#
_entry.id   83fa0ba2e1b1cad60039a98d78d280c9
#
_cell.length_a   1.000
_cell.length_b   1.000
_cell.length_c   1.000
_cell.angle_alpha   90.00
_cell.angle_beta   90.00
_cell.angle_gamma   90.00
#
_symmetry.space_group_name_H-M   'P 1'
#
loop_
_entity.id
_entity.type
_entity.pdbx_description
1 polymer ?
#
loop_
_entity_poly.entity_id
_entity_poly.type
_entity_poly.pdbx_seq_one_letter_code
_entity_poly.pdbx_strand_id
1 'polypeptide(L)'
;HGKLKRIEIANGAPRELCAAAFPWGGAWGKNGWILFAVEGEGIERVRDSGGEAENVVRPSGPTVQYRWPSWLPDERHFLDRVIDDGSPDAARIVLHELGSGVEKAVLSSGSRAEYAAPGYILHLQGRNLVARRFDLERLEVVGESVVLAELVRETQGHTAFSLSQNGLLA
;
A
#
# COMPACT_ATOMS: atom_id res chain seq x y z
N HIS A 1 -15.11 -11.88 -11.56
CA HIS A 1 -16.05 -10.80 -11.41
C HIS A 1 -15.73 -9.95 -10.18
N GLY A 2 -14.69 -9.15 -10.31
CA GLY A 2 -14.03 -8.29 -9.36
C GLY A 2 -14.93 -7.52 -8.41
N LYS A 3 -15.03 -8.01 -7.16
CA LYS A 3 -15.74 -7.33 -6.07
C LYS A 3 -14.92 -7.38 -4.81
N LEU A 4 -14.82 -6.25 -4.13
CA LEU A 4 -14.31 -6.19 -2.78
C LEU A 4 -15.39 -6.68 -1.82
N LYS A 5 -14.99 -7.57 -0.90
CA LYS A 5 -15.91 -8.16 0.08
C LYS A 5 -15.30 -8.11 1.47
N ARG A 6 -16.16 -7.94 2.47
CA ARG A 6 -15.85 -8.09 3.89
C ARG A 6 -16.48 -9.37 4.40
N ILE A 7 -15.78 -10.08 5.28
CA ILE A 7 -16.31 -11.22 6.03
C ILE A 7 -16.00 -11.06 7.52
N GLU A 8 -16.97 -11.33 8.35
CA GLU A 8 -16.75 -11.40 9.80
C GLU A 8 -16.37 -12.83 10.19
N ILE A 9 -15.19 -12.97 10.80
CA ILE A 9 -14.62 -14.29 11.10
C ILE A 9 -15.54 -15.14 11.97
N ALA A 10 -16.28 -14.50 12.89
CA ALA A 10 -17.13 -15.22 13.85
C ALA A 10 -18.45 -15.78 13.26
N ASN A 11 -19.00 -15.13 12.23
CA ASN A 11 -20.37 -15.44 11.74
C ASN A 11 -20.54 -15.43 10.22
N GLY A 12 -19.50 -15.40 9.46
CA GLY A 12 -19.45 -14.63 8.31
C GLY A 12 -19.93 -15.14 6.97
N ALA A 13 -21.09 -14.75 6.55
CA ALA A 13 -21.39 -14.64 5.13
C ALA A 13 -20.62 -13.47 4.52
N PRO A 14 -19.94 -13.63 3.37
CA PRO A 14 -19.26 -12.53 2.69
C PRO A 14 -20.26 -11.45 2.28
N ARG A 15 -20.02 -10.21 2.74
CA ARG A 15 -20.79 -9.05 2.34
C ARG A 15 -20.02 -8.30 1.25
N GLU A 16 -20.67 -8.01 0.16
CA GLU A 16 -20.14 -7.17 -0.91
C GLU A 16 -20.06 -5.71 -0.46
N LEU A 17 -18.93 -5.07 -0.72
CA LEU A 17 -18.69 -3.66 -0.42
C LEU A 17 -18.83 -2.80 -1.67
N CYS A 18 -18.10 -3.12 -2.74
CA CYS A 18 -18.15 -2.42 -4.02
C CYS A 18 -17.60 -3.31 -5.16
N ALA A 19 -17.70 -2.81 -6.39
CA ALA A 19 -16.95 -3.36 -7.51
C ALA A 19 -15.45 -3.11 -7.33
N ALA A 20 -14.61 -4.08 -7.74
CA ALA A 20 -13.16 -3.95 -7.76
C ALA A 20 -12.61 -4.92 -8.80
N ALA A 21 -12.47 -4.46 -10.05
CA ALA A 21 -11.93 -5.28 -11.13
C ALA A 21 -10.41 -5.34 -11.02
N PHE A 22 -9.84 -6.56 -11.10
CA PHE A 22 -8.38 -6.78 -11.05
C PHE A 22 -7.67 -6.01 -9.94
N PRO A 23 -7.99 -6.29 -8.65
CA PRO A 23 -7.40 -5.54 -7.54
C PRO A 23 -5.94 -5.92 -7.31
N TRP A 24 -5.11 -4.93 -6.99
CA TRP A 24 -3.70 -5.05 -6.67
C TRP A 24 -3.40 -4.65 -5.22
N GLY A 25 -4.06 -5.32 -4.29
CA GLY A 25 -3.88 -5.10 -2.86
C GLY A 25 -4.77 -4.01 -2.29
N GLY A 26 -4.77 -3.91 -0.98
CA GLY A 26 -5.54 -2.92 -0.24
C GLY A 26 -5.13 -2.84 1.22
N ALA A 27 -5.56 -1.80 1.91
CA ALA A 27 -5.30 -1.56 3.32
C ALA A 27 -6.56 -1.05 4.02
N TRP A 28 -6.89 -1.68 5.14
CA TRP A 28 -8.03 -1.28 5.97
C TRP A 28 -7.58 -0.35 7.09
N GLY A 29 -8.06 0.89 7.07
CA GLY A 29 -7.80 1.90 8.08
C GLY A 29 -8.68 1.72 9.32
N LYS A 30 -8.23 2.28 10.44
CA LYS A 30 -8.97 2.26 11.73
C LYS A 30 -10.22 3.14 11.68
N ASN A 31 -10.21 4.14 10.79
CA ASN A 31 -11.33 5.06 10.55
C ASN A 31 -12.47 4.47 9.70
N GLY A 32 -12.39 3.16 9.37
CA GLY A 32 -13.39 2.44 8.58
C GLY A 32 -13.29 2.67 7.06
N TRP A 33 -12.21 3.28 6.56
CA TRP A 33 -11.93 3.34 5.14
C TRP A 33 -11.01 2.20 4.70
N ILE A 34 -11.32 1.63 3.55
CA ILE A 34 -10.49 0.64 2.88
C ILE A 34 -9.95 1.28 1.60
N LEU A 35 -8.62 1.41 1.52
CA LEU A 35 -7.92 1.72 0.26
C LEU A 35 -7.73 0.43 -0.52
N PHE A 36 -7.85 0.50 -1.84
CA PHE A 36 -7.51 -0.60 -2.72
C PHE A 36 -7.07 -0.09 -4.10
N ALA A 37 -6.13 -0.79 -4.70
CA ALA A 37 -5.64 -0.49 -6.03
C ALA A 37 -6.47 -1.26 -7.07
N VAL A 38 -6.82 -0.61 -8.17
CA VAL A 38 -7.53 -1.21 -9.30
C VAL A 38 -6.74 -0.97 -10.57
N GLU A 39 -6.53 -2.01 -11.35
CA GLU A 39 -5.78 -1.93 -12.60
C GLU A 39 -6.43 -0.92 -13.57
N GLY A 40 -5.63 0.06 -14.03
CA GLY A 40 -6.08 1.11 -14.93
C GLY A 40 -6.87 2.25 -14.29
N GLU A 41 -7.37 2.08 -13.06
CA GLU A 41 -8.19 3.09 -12.35
C GLU A 41 -7.41 3.86 -11.27
N GLY A 42 -6.29 3.27 -10.77
CA GLY A 42 -5.46 3.86 -9.73
C GLY A 42 -5.80 3.37 -8.34
N ILE A 43 -5.85 4.28 -7.36
CA ILE A 43 -6.23 3.96 -5.98
C ILE A 43 -7.64 4.48 -5.70
N GLU A 44 -8.47 3.59 -5.21
CA GLU A 44 -9.82 3.86 -4.76
C GLU A 44 -9.96 3.64 -3.25
N ARG A 45 -11.01 4.19 -2.67
CA ARG A 45 -11.42 3.89 -1.30
C ARG A 45 -12.92 3.62 -1.21
N VAL A 46 -13.29 2.80 -0.26
CA VAL A 46 -14.69 2.53 0.09
C VAL A 46 -14.86 2.43 1.60
N ARG A 47 -16.04 2.72 2.11
CA ARG A 47 -16.36 2.45 3.51
C ARG A 47 -16.43 0.95 3.77
N ASP A 48 -16.03 0.52 4.96
CA ASP A 48 -16.15 -0.87 5.40
C ASP A 48 -17.60 -1.33 5.59
N SER A 49 -18.53 -0.38 5.60
CA SER A 49 -19.97 -0.61 5.48
C SER A 49 -20.43 -0.86 4.03
N GLY A 50 -19.57 -0.69 3.05
CA GLY A 50 -19.87 -0.73 1.61
C GLY A 50 -20.45 0.59 1.10
N GLY A 51 -20.66 0.65 -0.21
CA GLY A 51 -21.20 1.82 -0.90
C GLY A 51 -20.49 2.07 -2.23
N GLU A 52 -20.59 3.28 -2.74
CA GLU A 52 -19.86 3.72 -3.92
C GLU A 52 -18.39 3.92 -3.61
N ALA A 53 -17.53 3.38 -4.45
CA ALA A 53 -16.09 3.59 -4.33
C ALA A 53 -15.72 5.00 -4.83
N GLU A 54 -14.82 5.65 -4.11
CA GLU A 54 -14.29 6.97 -4.46
C GLU A 54 -12.87 6.84 -4.97
N ASN A 55 -12.57 7.40 -6.12
CA ASN A 55 -11.21 7.45 -6.62
C ASN A 55 -10.39 8.50 -5.85
N VAL A 56 -9.25 8.12 -5.30
CA VAL A 56 -8.34 9.00 -4.53
C VAL A 56 -7.06 9.34 -5.26
N VAL A 57 -6.61 8.44 -6.17
CA VAL A 57 -5.47 8.70 -7.06
C VAL A 57 -5.81 8.16 -8.45
N ARG A 58 -5.77 9.02 -9.44
CA ARG A 58 -5.95 8.64 -10.85
C ARG A 58 -4.60 8.49 -11.54
N PRO A 59 -4.45 7.47 -12.42
CA PRO A 59 -3.22 7.35 -13.20
C PRO A 59 -2.98 8.59 -14.06
N SER A 60 -1.74 9.09 -14.04
CA SER A 60 -1.30 10.22 -14.86
C SER A 60 -1.08 9.85 -16.34
N GLY A 61 -1.12 8.57 -16.67
CA GLY A 61 -0.96 8.03 -18.00
C GLY A 61 -1.37 6.56 -18.11
N PRO A 62 -1.50 6.04 -19.34
CA PRO A 62 -2.03 4.67 -19.54
C PRO A 62 -1.10 3.56 -19.07
N THR A 63 0.18 3.86 -18.87
CA THR A 63 1.20 2.90 -18.42
C THR A 63 1.49 2.97 -16.93
N VAL A 64 0.97 3.99 -16.24
CA VAL A 64 1.18 4.18 -14.80
C VAL A 64 0.30 3.23 -14.01
N GLN A 65 0.92 2.44 -13.15
CA GLN A 65 0.24 1.46 -12.31
C GLN A 65 0.51 1.76 -10.84
N TYR A 66 -0.56 1.76 -10.06
CA TYR A 66 -0.54 1.90 -8.62
C TYR A 66 -0.88 0.56 -7.97
N ARG A 67 -0.10 0.13 -6.98
CA ARG A 67 -0.28 -1.17 -6.33
C ARG A 67 0.06 -1.11 -4.85
N TRP A 68 -0.57 -1.98 -4.07
CA TRP A 68 -0.24 -2.26 -2.68
C TRP A 68 -0.30 -1.02 -1.78
N PRO A 69 -1.45 -0.30 -1.73
CA PRO A 69 -1.58 0.83 -0.81
C PRO A 69 -1.45 0.40 0.65
N SER A 70 -0.85 1.24 1.47
CA SER A 70 -0.63 1.03 2.90
C SER A 70 -0.79 2.33 3.66
N TRP A 71 -1.68 2.37 4.65
CA TRP A 71 -1.92 3.54 5.47
C TRP A 71 -0.70 3.93 6.31
N LEU A 72 -0.46 5.23 6.46
CA LEU A 72 0.31 5.77 7.57
C LEU A 72 -0.59 5.91 8.82
N PRO A 73 0.01 6.03 10.03
CA PRO A 73 -0.74 6.04 11.28
C PRO A 73 -1.77 7.16 11.43
N ASP A 74 -1.59 8.26 10.71
CA ASP A 74 -2.48 9.42 10.71
C ASP A 74 -3.74 9.22 9.85
N GLU A 75 -3.78 8.13 9.05
CA GLU A 75 -4.87 7.80 8.12
C GLU A 75 -5.28 8.94 7.17
N ARG A 76 -4.40 9.91 7.03
CA ARG A 76 -4.44 11.00 6.07
C ARG A 76 -3.47 10.76 4.93
N HIS A 77 -2.32 10.15 5.26
CA HIS A 77 -1.32 9.77 4.29
C HIS A 77 -1.30 8.26 4.09
N PHE A 78 -0.89 7.85 2.91
CA PHE A 78 -0.66 6.45 2.58
C PHE A 78 0.50 6.30 1.61
N LEU A 79 1.09 5.12 1.62
CA LEU A 79 2.13 4.72 0.68
C LEU A 79 1.52 3.79 -0.35
N ASP A 80 2.04 3.83 -1.57
CA ASP A 80 1.81 2.78 -2.55
C ASP A 80 3.05 2.54 -3.41
N ARG A 81 3.02 1.49 -4.19
CA ARG A 81 4.02 1.20 -5.20
C ARG A 81 3.55 1.68 -6.55
N VAL A 82 4.30 2.58 -7.15
CA VAL A 82 4.05 3.12 -8.49
C VAL A 82 5.03 2.53 -9.48
N ILE A 83 4.54 2.12 -10.63
CA ILE A 83 5.34 1.71 -11.79
C ILE A 83 4.95 2.62 -12.94
N ASP A 84 5.90 3.38 -13.47
CA ASP A 84 5.76 4.09 -14.73
C ASP A 84 6.29 3.21 -15.85
N ASP A 85 5.83 3.40 -17.08
CA ASP A 85 6.31 2.72 -18.30
C ASP A 85 6.22 1.18 -18.32
N GLY A 86 5.66 0.56 -17.28
CA GLY A 86 5.55 -0.89 -17.16
C GLY A 86 6.84 -1.62 -16.75
N SER A 87 7.95 -0.89 -16.47
CA SER A 87 9.22 -1.48 -16.03
C SER A 87 9.23 -1.68 -14.52
N PRO A 88 9.34 -2.92 -14.02
CA PRO A 88 9.46 -3.18 -12.58
C PRO A 88 10.68 -2.51 -11.93
N ASP A 89 11.75 -2.28 -12.71
CA ASP A 89 13.00 -1.67 -12.23
C ASP A 89 12.84 -0.16 -11.99
N ALA A 90 11.85 0.47 -12.64
CA ALA A 90 11.49 1.88 -12.42
C ALA A 90 10.46 2.06 -11.28
N ALA A 91 10.15 1.01 -10.53
CA ALA A 91 9.17 1.08 -9.45
C ALA A 91 9.69 1.91 -8.27
N ARG A 92 8.80 2.72 -7.73
CA ARG A 92 9.06 3.57 -6.57
C ARG A 92 7.92 3.48 -5.55
N ILE A 93 8.23 3.75 -4.31
CA ILE A 93 7.24 3.97 -3.26
C ILE A 93 6.94 5.46 -3.23
N VAL A 94 5.66 5.75 -3.34
CA VAL A 94 5.12 7.11 -3.37
C VAL A 94 4.24 7.31 -2.15
N LEU A 95 4.36 8.47 -1.54
CA LEU A 95 3.50 8.95 -0.49
C LEU A 95 2.44 9.86 -1.11
N HIS A 96 1.21 9.63 -0.73
CA HIS A 96 0.06 10.44 -1.08
C HIS A 96 -0.59 11.05 0.15
N GLU A 97 -1.16 12.23 -0.02
CA GLU A 97 -2.03 12.86 0.96
C GLU A 97 -3.47 12.90 0.41
N LEU A 98 -4.41 12.37 1.19
CA LEU A 98 -5.81 12.37 0.79
C LEU A 98 -6.34 13.77 0.48
N GLY A 99 -6.93 13.92 -0.70
CA GLY A 99 -7.59 15.15 -1.12
C GLY A 99 -6.67 16.28 -1.56
N SER A 100 -5.34 16.13 -1.50
CA SER A 100 -4.40 17.17 -1.92
C SER A 100 -3.93 17.02 -3.37
N GLY A 101 -3.97 15.79 -3.91
CA GLY A 101 -3.36 15.46 -5.19
C GLY A 101 -1.81 15.49 -5.18
N VAL A 102 -1.21 15.63 -4.00
CA VAL A 102 0.25 15.65 -3.84
C VAL A 102 0.79 14.23 -3.83
N GLU A 103 1.79 14.00 -4.67
CA GLU A 103 2.57 12.76 -4.74
C GLU A 103 4.04 13.07 -4.41
N LYS A 104 4.62 12.34 -3.48
CA LYS A 104 6.04 12.46 -3.10
C LYS A 104 6.72 11.10 -3.21
N ALA A 105 7.70 10.96 -4.10
CA ALA A 105 8.52 9.77 -4.11
C ALA A 105 9.34 9.68 -2.82
N VAL A 106 9.23 8.55 -2.11
CA VAL A 106 9.87 8.32 -0.82
C VAL A 106 11.15 7.49 -0.97
N LEU A 107 11.09 6.44 -1.79
CA LEU A 107 12.23 5.58 -2.08
C LEU A 107 12.02 4.77 -3.36
N SER A 108 13.11 4.30 -3.97
CA SER A 108 13.06 3.33 -5.07
C SER A 108 12.95 1.92 -4.49
N SER A 109 11.93 1.18 -4.90
CA SER A 109 11.74 -0.22 -4.49
C SER A 109 10.83 -0.96 -5.47
N GLY A 110 11.26 -2.13 -5.89
CA GLY A 110 10.43 -3.05 -6.68
C GLY A 110 9.31 -3.71 -5.88
N SER A 111 9.33 -3.62 -4.57
CA SER A 111 8.35 -4.24 -3.66
C SER A 111 7.37 -3.24 -3.06
N ARG A 112 6.30 -3.76 -2.48
CA ARG A 112 5.44 -2.96 -1.59
C ARG A 112 6.23 -2.45 -0.38
N ALA A 113 5.71 -1.41 0.25
CA ALA A 113 6.24 -0.89 1.50
C ALA A 113 5.14 -0.76 2.55
N GLU A 114 5.47 -1.05 3.80
CA GLU A 114 4.56 -0.93 4.94
C GLU A 114 5.18 -0.12 6.06
N TYR A 115 4.37 0.72 6.70
CA TYR A 115 4.79 1.44 7.89
C TYR A 115 4.74 0.53 9.11
N ALA A 116 5.86 0.47 9.82
CA ALA A 116 6.02 -0.24 11.09
C ALA A 116 6.26 0.75 12.23
N ALA A 117 5.38 0.74 13.25
CA ALA A 117 5.61 1.53 14.45
C ALA A 117 6.91 1.09 15.17
N PRO A 118 7.63 2.05 15.80
CA PRO A 118 7.31 3.45 16.03
C PRO A 118 7.86 4.44 14.99
N GLY A 119 8.20 4.06 13.78
CA GLY A 119 8.70 5.00 12.78
C GLY A 119 9.65 4.33 11.78
N TYR A 120 9.22 3.25 11.15
CA TYR A 120 9.99 2.57 10.11
C TYR A 120 9.12 2.29 8.90
N ILE A 121 9.75 2.23 7.74
CA ILE A 121 9.18 1.64 6.53
C ILE A 121 9.92 0.35 6.26
N LEU A 122 9.16 -0.74 6.09
CA LEU A 122 9.63 -2.05 5.69
C LEU A 122 9.43 -2.22 4.18
N HIS A 123 10.48 -2.61 3.47
CA HIS A 123 10.44 -2.91 2.04
C HIS A 123 11.57 -3.87 1.66
N LEU A 124 11.57 -4.37 0.43
CA LEU A 124 12.73 -5.14 -0.05
C LEU A 124 13.79 -4.23 -0.69
N GLN A 125 15.03 -4.50 -0.34
CA GLN A 125 16.22 -4.04 -1.06
C GLN A 125 16.90 -5.27 -1.67
N GLY A 126 16.74 -5.45 -2.98
CA GLY A 126 17.04 -6.72 -3.61
C GLY A 126 16.12 -7.82 -3.07
N ARG A 127 16.69 -8.85 -2.44
CA ARG A 127 15.94 -9.94 -1.79
C ARG A 127 15.94 -9.86 -0.27
N ASN A 128 16.45 -8.79 0.30
CA ASN A 128 16.51 -8.59 1.74
C ASN A 128 15.36 -7.71 2.20
N LEU A 129 14.61 -8.15 3.21
CA LEU A 129 13.67 -7.31 3.91
C LEU A 129 14.46 -6.35 4.79
N VAL A 130 14.26 -5.07 4.57
CA VAL A 130 14.94 -4.01 5.31
C VAL A 130 13.94 -3.09 6.00
N ALA A 131 14.36 -2.54 7.14
CA ALA A 131 13.71 -1.44 7.81
C ALA A 131 14.49 -0.15 7.56
N ARG A 132 13.78 0.91 7.20
CA ARG A 132 14.34 2.26 7.12
C ARG A 132 13.55 3.18 8.02
N ARG A 133 14.25 4.02 8.78
CA ARG A 133 13.60 5.00 9.64
C ARG A 133 12.80 5.99 8.79
N PHE A 134 11.58 6.28 9.24
CA PHE A 134 10.68 7.22 8.58
C PHE A 134 10.27 8.33 9.57
N ASP A 135 10.55 9.56 9.18
CA ASP A 135 10.14 10.75 9.91
C ASP A 135 8.71 11.10 9.51
N LEU A 136 7.75 10.93 10.44
CA LEU A 136 6.33 11.21 10.19
C LEU A 136 6.01 12.70 10.11
N GLU A 137 6.84 13.57 10.67
CA GLU A 137 6.61 15.03 10.60
C GLU A 137 7.06 15.58 9.25
N ARG A 138 8.21 15.08 8.75
CA ARG A 138 8.78 15.49 7.47
C ARG A 138 8.28 14.64 6.29
N LEU A 139 7.64 13.51 6.60
CA LEU A 139 7.17 12.53 5.62
C LEU A 139 8.29 12.04 4.69
N GLU A 140 9.41 11.65 5.28
CA GLU A 140 10.59 11.21 4.53
C GLU A 140 11.35 10.07 5.22
N VAL A 141 12.03 9.28 4.40
CA VAL A 141 12.93 8.24 4.87
C VAL A 141 14.25 8.88 5.30
N VAL A 142 14.75 8.50 6.47
CA VAL A 142 16.00 9.00 7.04
C VAL A 142 16.94 7.87 7.44
N GLY A 143 18.24 8.13 7.37
CA GLY A 143 19.27 7.19 7.79
C GLY A 143 19.45 5.97 6.89
N GLU A 144 20.24 5.03 7.38
CA GLU A 144 20.60 3.80 6.67
C GLU A 144 19.55 2.70 6.86
N SER A 145 19.56 1.72 5.95
CA SER A 145 18.71 0.54 6.05
C SER A 145 19.29 -0.49 7.02
N VAL A 146 18.40 -1.15 7.76
CA VAL A 146 18.76 -2.29 8.64
C VAL A 146 18.13 -3.54 8.04
N VAL A 147 18.94 -4.58 7.79
CA VAL A 147 18.45 -5.87 7.28
C VAL A 147 17.76 -6.61 8.41
N LEU A 148 16.49 -7.00 8.17
CA LEU A 148 15.67 -7.79 9.10
C LEU A 148 15.64 -9.28 8.73
N ALA A 149 15.58 -9.57 7.42
CA ALA A 149 15.57 -10.93 6.90
C ALA A 149 16.19 -10.97 5.49
N GLU A 150 16.78 -12.10 5.16
CA GLU A 150 17.38 -12.35 3.85
C GLU A 150 16.52 -13.31 3.02
N LEU A 151 16.71 -13.27 1.70
CA LEU A 151 16.09 -14.19 0.75
C LEU A 151 14.55 -14.23 0.78
N VAL A 152 13.93 -13.12 1.12
CA VAL A 152 12.48 -12.98 1.14
C VAL A 152 11.92 -13.08 -0.27
N ARG A 153 10.86 -13.87 -0.44
CA ARG A 153 10.18 -14.00 -1.74
C ARG A 153 9.42 -12.75 -2.12
N GLU A 154 9.49 -12.45 -3.38
CA GLU A 154 8.71 -11.38 -4.00
C GLU A 154 8.12 -11.90 -5.33
N THR A 155 6.89 -11.53 -5.60
CA THR A 155 6.22 -11.81 -6.88
C THR A 155 5.36 -10.60 -7.25
N GLN A 156 5.68 -9.96 -8.37
CA GLN A 156 4.96 -8.78 -8.88
C GLN A 156 4.83 -7.62 -7.87
N GLY A 157 5.85 -7.45 -7.00
CA GLY A 157 5.87 -6.45 -5.95
C GLY A 157 5.19 -6.88 -4.65
N HIS A 158 4.48 -8.01 -4.62
CA HIS A 158 3.98 -8.61 -3.40
C HIS A 158 5.10 -9.36 -2.69
N THR A 159 5.36 -9.01 -1.45
CA THR A 159 6.41 -9.60 -0.62
C THR A 159 5.83 -10.58 0.38
N ALA A 160 6.57 -11.66 0.64
CA ALA A 160 6.18 -12.66 1.62
C ALA A 160 6.53 -12.21 3.04
N PHE A 161 5.95 -11.09 3.46
CA PHE A 161 5.93 -10.69 4.87
C PHE A 161 4.58 -10.05 5.21
N SER A 162 4.22 -10.06 6.46
CA SER A 162 3.09 -9.32 6.98
C SER A 162 3.44 -8.65 8.30
N LEU A 163 2.85 -7.50 8.53
CA LEU A 163 3.05 -6.70 9.74
C LEU A 163 1.72 -6.54 10.47
N SER A 164 1.71 -6.88 11.75
CA SER A 164 0.54 -6.62 12.60
C SER A 164 0.53 -5.17 13.09
N GLN A 165 -0.63 -4.68 13.52
CA GLN A 165 -0.77 -3.31 14.03
C GLN A 165 0.05 -3.02 15.30
N ASN A 166 0.45 -4.05 16.05
CA ASN A 166 1.31 -3.95 17.22
C ASN A 166 2.80 -4.24 16.93
N GLY A 167 3.18 -4.22 15.65
CA GLY A 167 4.58 -4.30 15.24
C GLY A 167 5.18 -5.70 15.18
N LEU A 168 4.37 -6.76 15.22
CA LEU A 168 4.86 -8.13 14.99
C LEU A 168 5.03 -8.37 13.49
N LEU A 169 6.21 -8.84 13.11
CA LEU A 169 6.58 -9.23 11.75
C LEU A 169 6.48 -10.75 11.61
N ALA A 170 5.87 -11.20 10.52
CA ALA A 170 5.77 -12.62 10.14
C ALA A 170 6.10 -12.81 8.66
#